data_c29ba403eea1207c1e57c85677f3bdf5
#
_entry.id   c29ba403eea1207c1e57c85677f3bdf5
#
_cell.length_a   1.000
_cell.length_b   1.000
_cell.length_c   1.000
_cell.angle_alpha   90.00
_cell.angle_beta   90.00
_cell.angle_gamma   90.00
#
_symmetry.space_group_name_H-M   'P 1'
#
loop_
_entity.id
_entity.type
_entity.pdbx_description
1 polymer ?
#
loop_
_entity_poly.entity_id
_entity_poly.type
_entity_poly.pdbx_seq_one_letter_code
_entity_poly.pdbx_strand_id
1 'polypeptide(L)'
;RDRSPSRGLGDVYKRQEQVMQIANVIAGFTLSEADEMRRAIGKKIRSLMDKMADKFVKGAVKNGLSKAKAKQIFELIDKFAQYGFNKSHSVAYSYIAYQTGWLKTHYTAEFMSANLTSEMNNTNKVVVLINECRKLNIKVHAPDINKSGINFEPLNDKEISFGLNAVKNVGVKALEQCIEVRSKHGEFKSIFDFISKVDQRLVNKKVLESLILAGAFDSLNKNRAQLFEAVDLAINYGNQADKQSNKNQINLFGDQEELIKVPDLPIIEDWENQEKLSKEKEVLGIYVSGNPLIKYADTIEELSNYDFSEERILKENSVVKIGGAITNFKLHFDKKNQQMAFFNLDCLGGQAEAIIFHDAFDKYKEIIKDNNIVFLVGHTSTQNDFADLKLIVDEVVPINHAKKVLKLNEVNIRLPKNSSKDLMNDIVELANQNKGDHSFVVHIPGENGQERKIISKKIKVSNNNQFLILLRDLLGESNVWID
;
A
#
# COMPACT_ATOMS: atom_id res chain seq x y z
N ARG A 1 3.06 16.34 -26.25
CA ARG A 1 4.35 16.75 -25.74
C ARG A 1 4.30 16.69 -24.26
N ASP A 2 5.18 16.00 -23.75
CA ASP A 2 5.51 15.73 -22.39
C ASP A 2 4.40 15.94 -21.35
N ARG A 3 3.68 14.86 -21.10
CA ARG A 3 2.52 14.80 -20.22
C ARG A 3 2.86 14.18 -18.88
N SER A 4 4.14 14.23 -18.47
CA SER A 4 4.47 13.72 -17.15
C SER A 4 3.88 14.65 -16.09
N PRO A 5 3.24 14.11 -15.03
CA PRO A 5 2.62 14.89 -13.97
C PRO A 5 3.58 15.87 -13.28
N SER A 6 4.87 15.52 -13.20
CA SER A 6 5.90 16.34 -12.58
C SER A 6 6.26 17.60 -13.42
N ARG A 7 6.07 17.54 -14.73
CA ARG A 7 6.26 18.71 -15.60
C ARG A 7 4.99 19.56 -15.72
N GLY A 8 3.83 19.02 -15.37
CA GLY A 8 2.57 19.75 -15.30
C GLY A 8 2.55 20.88 -14.27
N LEU A 9 3.42 20.87 -13.29
CA LEU A 9 3.56 21.96 -12.32
C LEU A 9 4.25 23.20 -12.92
N GLY A 10 5.09 23.04 -13.95
CA GLY A 10 5.73 24.13 -14.67
C GLY A 10 5.05 24.49 -15.98
N ASP A 11 4.37 23.55 -16.62
CA ASP A 11 3.66 23.73 -17.87
C ASP A 11 2.22 24.16 -17.64
N VAL A 12 2.07 25.42 -17.36
CA VAL A 12 0.99 26.25 -17.81
C VAL A 12 -0.38 25.58 -17.86
N TYR A 13 -0.94 25.24 -16.74
CA TYR A 13 -2.38 25.29 -16.62
C TYR A 13 -2.80 26.76 -16.72
N LYS A 14 -3.21 27.21 -17.93
CA LYS A 14 -3.86 28.49 -18.11
C LYS A 14 -5.16 28.44 -17.32
N ARG A 15 -5.20 29.16 -16.23
CA ARG A 15 -6.36 29.17 -15.31
C ARG A 15 -7.47 29.99 -15.97
N GLN A 16 -8.70 29.76 -15.56
CA GLN A 16 -9.86 30.47 -16.08
C GLN A 16 -9.69 31.98 -16.02
N GLU A 17 -9.09 32.49 -14.95
CA GLU A 17 -8.79 33.92 -14.76
C GLU A 17 -7.76 34.46 -15.78
N GLN A 18 -6.80 33.62 -16.17
CA GLN A 18 -5.84 34.01 -17.22
C GLN A 18 -6.49 34.09 -18.60
N VAL A 19 -7.46 33.23 -18.89
CA VAL A 19 -8.26 33.30 -20.11
C VAL A 19 -9.07 34.60 -20.16
N MET A 20 -9.70 34.96 -19.02
CA MET A 20 -10.39 36.24 -18.90
C MET A 20 -9.44 37.44 -19.11
N GLN A 21 -8.25 37.36 -18.53
CA GLN A 21 -7.21 38.39 -18.66
C GLN A 21 -6.68 38.50 -20.09
N ILE A 22 -6.50 37.37 -20.79
CA ILE A 22 -6.14 37.36 -22.22
C ILE A 22 -7.22 38.00 -23.05
N ALA A 23 -8.50 37.72 -22.81
CA ALA A 23 -9.61 38.34 -23.53
C ALA A 23 -9.68 39.86 -23.29
N ASN A 24 -9.44 40.29 -22.07
CA ASN A 24 -9.39 41.71 -21.73
C ASN A 24 -8.21 42.43 -22.42
N VAL A 25 -6.99 41.93 -22.22
CA VAL A 25 -5.77 42.61 -22.72
C VAL A 25 -5.65 42.55 -24.24
N ILE A 26 -5.95 41.39 -24.85
CA ILE A 26 -5.78 41.20 -26.29
C ILE A 26 -6.97 41.74 -27.10
N ALA A 27 -8.19 41.44 -26.66
CA ALA A 27 -9.39 41.75 -27.41
C ALA A 27 -10.22 42.93 -26.86
N GLY A 28 -9.78 43.53 -25.74
CA GLY A 28 -10.45 44.65 -25.11
C GLY A 28 -11.81 44.31 -24.48
N PHE A 29 -11.99 43.08 -24.06
CA PHE A 29 -13.21 42.66 -23.34
C PHE A 29 -13.29 43.37 -22.00
N THR A 30 -14.49 43.80 -21.61
CA THR A 30 -14.77 44.17 -20.24
C THR A 30 -14.72 42.95 -19.32
N LEU A 31 -14.58 43.17 -18.03
CA LEU A 31 -14.60 42.06 -17.06
C LEU A 31 -15.89 41.21 -17.13
N SER A 32 -17.03 41.87 -17.37
CA SER A 32 -18.32 41.20 -17.54
C SER A 32 -18.35 40.31 -18.79
N GLU A 33 -17.83 40.78 -19.91
CA GLU A 33 -17.76 40.02 -21.15
C GLU A 33 -16.75 38.87 -21.08
N ALA A 34 -15.65 39.10 -20.41
CA ALA A 34 -14.68 38.04 -20.14
C ALA A 34 -15.27 36.95 -19.22
N ASP A 35 -16.08 37.31 -18.23
CA ASP A 35 -16.81 36.36 -17.37
C ASP A 35 -17.91 35.61 -18.14
N GLU A 36 -18.62 36.29 -19.06
CA GLU A 36 -19.58 35.63 -19.94
C GLU A 36 -18.88 34.59 -20.84
N MET A 37 -17.72 34.93 -21.40
CA MET A 37 -16.88 33.98 -22.13
C MET A 37 -16.46 32.81 -21.27
N ARG A 38 -16.01 33.05 -20.03
CA ARG A 38 -15.67 32.00 -19.06
C ARG A 38 -16.85 31.08 -18.79
N ARG A 39 -18.07 31.61 -18.61
CA ARG A 39 -19.29 30.81 -18.42
C ARG A 39 -19.63 29.97 -19.66
N ALA A 40 -19.50 30.54 -20.86
CA ALA A 40 -19.70 29.83 -22.13
C ALA A 40 -18.75 28.64 -22.26
N ILE A 41 -17.50 28.84 -21.88
CA ILE A 41 -16.44 27.84 -21.77
C ILE A 41 -16.85 26.74 -20.77
N GLY A 42 -17.15 27.10 -19.51
CA GLY A 42 -17.45 26.15 -18.41
C GLY A 42 -18.70 25.31 -18.68
N LYS A 43 -19.72 25.90 -19.29
CA LYS A 43 -20.98 25.23 -19.65
C LYS A 43 -20.99 24.60 -21.03
N LYS A 44 -19.90 24.70 -21.79
CA LYS A 44 -19.73 24.17 -23.16
C LYS A 44 -20.85 24.66 -24.14
N ILE A 45 -21.29 25.90 -24.00
CA ILE A 45 -22.36 26.50 -24.82
C ILE A 45 -21.76 26.96 -26.16
N ARG A 46 -21.84 26.10 -27.17
CA ARG A 46 -21.17 26.32 -28.46
C ARG A 46 -21.64 27.59 -29.20
N SER A 47 -22.95 27.89 -29.22
CA SER A 47 -23.50 29.08 -29.83
C SER A 47 -23.02 30.39 -29.21
N LEU A 48 -22.72 30.38 -27.91
CA LEU A 48 -22.17 31.53 -27.21
C LEU A 48 -20.66 31.64 -27.45
N MET A 49 -19.96 30.53 -27.56
CA MET A 49 -18.54 30.47 -27.88
C MET A 49 -18.27 31.05 -29.30
N ASP A 50 -19.11 30.73 -30.28
CA ASP A 50 -18.99 31.26 -31.65
C ASP A 50 -19.15 32.78 -31.66
N LYS A 51 -20.14 33.33 -30.93
CA LYS A 51 -20.32 34.79 -30.76
C LYS A 51 -19.11 35.45 -30.09
N MET A 52 -18.55 34.79 -29.05
CA MET A 52 -17.37 35.31 -28.36
C MET A 52 -16.12 35.22 -29.23
N ALA A 53 -16.00 34.22 -30.13
CA ALA A 53 -14.94 34.10 -31.08
C ALA A 53 -14.90 35.29 -32.05
N ASP A 54 -16.06 35.63 -32.65
CA ASP A 54 -16.17 36.77 -33.57
C ASP A 54 -15.85 38.08 -32.87
N LYS A 55 -16.33 38.28 -31.66
CA LYS A 55 -16.06 39.46 -30.86
C LYS A 55 -14.58 39.55 -30.48
N PHE A 56 -13.96 38.46 -30.06
CA PHE A 56 -12.55 38.40 -29.73
C PHE A 56 -11.67 38.75 -30.91
N VAL A 57 -11.94 38.16 -32.09
CA VAL A 57 -11.17 38.44 -33.30
C VAL A 57 -11.31 39.90 -33.72
N LYS A 58 -12.54 40.48 -33.69
CA LYS A 58 -12.77 41.91 -34.02
C LYS A 58 -12.01 42.83 -33.05
N GLY A 59 -12.09 42.56 -31.75
CA GLY A 59 -11.40 43.32 -30.71
C GLY A 59 -9.87 43.24 -30.82
N ALA A 60 -9.34 42.05 -31.02
CA ALA A 60 -7.91 41.82 -31.16
C ALA A 60 -7.33 42.50 -32.42
N VAL A 61 -8.09 42.51 -33.54
CA VAL A 61 -7.68 43.21 -34.76
C VAL A 61 -7.69 44.73 -34.54
N LYS A 62 -8.69 45.26 -33.83
CA LYS A 62 -8.74 46.68 -33.46
C LYS A 62 -7.54 47.09 -32.61
N ASN A 63 -7.04 46.17 -31.78
CA ASN A 63 -5.86 46.38 -30.94
C ASN A 63 -4.53 46.03 -31.64
N GLY A 64 -4.52 45.88 -32.97
CA GLY A 64 -3.30 45.75 -33.78
C GLY A 64 -2.84 44.33 -34.06
N LEU A 65 -3.59 43.27 -33.69
CA LEU A 65 -3.25 41.93 -34.09
C LEU A 65 -3.73 41.59 -35.51
N SER A 66 -2.97 40.74 -36.21
CA SER A 66 -3.47 40.18 -37.47
C SER A 66 -4.64 39.22 -37.22
N LYS A 67 -5.61 39.21 -38.14
CA LYS A 67 -6.81 38.37 -38.08
C LYS A 67 -6.46 36.88 -37.94
N ALA A 68 -5.40 36.41 -38.62
CA ALA A 68 -4.94 35.03 -38.54
C ALA A 68 -4.44 34.69 -37.14
N LYS A 69 -3.63 35.56 -36.52
CA LYS A 69 -3.09 35.39 -35.19
C LYS A 69 -4.16 35.46 -34.09
N ALA A 70 -5.14 36.36 -34.25
CA ALA A 70 -6.28 36.47 -33.36
C ALA A 70 -7.14 35.18 -33.36
N LYS A 71 -7.41 34.62 -34.55
CA LYS A 71 -8.09 33.31 -34.66
C LYS A 71 -7.31 32.17 -33.99
N GLN A 72 -6.01 32.12 -34.26
CA GLN A 72 -5.14 31.09 -33.66
C GLN A 72 -5.14 31.16 -32.12
N ILE A 73 -5.10 32.37 -31.54
CA ILE A 73 -5.17 32.57 -30.10
C ILE A 73 -6.53 32.11 -29.56
N PHE A 74 -7.63 32.45 -30.22
CA PHE A 74 -8.95 32.03 -29.80
C PHE A 74 -9.13 30.49 -29.88
N GLU A 75 -8.62 29.85 -30.91
CA GLU A 75 -8.61 28.40 -31.05
C GLU A 75 -7.82 27.74 -29.90
N LEU A 76 -6.73 28.36 -29.45
CA LEU A 76 -6.00 27.90 -28.25
C LEU A 76 -6.85 28.08 -26.98
N ILE A 77 -7.60 29.19 -26.88
CA ILE A 77 -8.55 29.42 -25.78
C ILE A 77 -9.65 28.35 -25.81
N ASP A 78 -10.23 28.06 -26.96
CA ASP A 78 -11.30 27.09 -27.12
C ASP A 78 -10.82 25.64 -26.79
N LYS A 79 -9.67 25.25 -27.33
CA LYS A 79 -9.03 23.97 -26.93
C LYS A 79 -8.74 23.88 -25.43
N PHE A 80 -8.32 24.99 -24.85
CA PHE A 80 -8.05 25.13 -23.44
C PHE A 80 -9.32 25.17 -22.59
N ALA A 81 -10.42 25.66 -23.14
CA ALA A 81 -11.74 25.78 -22.54
C ALA A 81 -12.29 24.46 -21.96
N GLN A 82 -11.81 23.34 -22.46
CA GLN A 82 -12.20 22.02 -21.96
C GLN A 82 -11.52 21.66 -20.62
N TYR A 83 -10.44 22.37 -20.22
CA TYR A 83 -9.60 22.02 -19.06
C TYR A 83 -9.16 23.22 -18.18
N GLY A 84 -9.84 24.36 -18.29
CA GLY A 84 -9.55 25.53 -17.46
C GLY A 84 -9.83 25.28 -15.98
N PHE A 85 -8.83 25.45 -15.12
CA PHE A 85 -8.93 25.20 -13.69
C PHE A 85 -9.04 26.51 -12.91
N ASN A 86 -9.90 26.53 -11.87
CA ASN A 86 -10.13 27.73 -11.06
C ASN A 86 -8.90 28.08 -10.21
N LYS A 87 -8.43 29.33 -10.31
CA LYS A 87 -7.26 29.82 -9.56
C LYS A 87 -7.47 29.77 -8.06
N SER A 88 -8.64 30.16 -7.59
CA SER A 88 -8.96 30.16 -6.15
C SER A 88 -8.93 28.74 -5.58
N HIS A 89 -9.45 27.77 -6.33
CA HIS A 89 -9.37 26.37 -5.97
C HIS A 89 -7.91 25.89 -5.92
N SER A 90 -7.11 26.20 -6.94
CA SER A 90 -5.67 25.87 -6.96
C SER A 90 -4.92 26.45 -5.78
N VAL A 91 -5.19 27.72 -5.42
CA VAL A 91 -4.54 28.38 -4.28
C VAL A 91 -4.92 27.72 -2.96
N ALA A 92 -6.22 27.44 -2.76
CA ALA A 92 -6.70 26.80 -1.55
C ALA A 92 -6.07 25.39 -1.36
N TYR A 93 -6.06 24.58 -2.42
CA TYR A 93 -5.44 23.26 -2.36
C TYR A 93 -3.92 23.30 -2.24
N SER A 94 -3.25 24.26 -2.87
CA SER A 94 -1.80 24.45 -2.72
C SER A 94 -1.44 24.82 -1.26
N TYR A 95 -2.29 25.61 -0.61
CA TYR A 95 -2.08 25.97 0.79
C TYR A 95 -2.22 24.75 1.70
N ILE A 96 -3.29 23.95 1.51
CA ILE A 96 -3.49 22.71 2.27
C ILE A 96 -2.36 21.71 1.99
N ALA A 97 -1.96 21.55 0.72
CA ALA A 97 -0.87 20.65 0.35
C ALA A 97 0.46 21.06 1.01
N TYR A 98 0.73 22.36 1.08
CA TYR A 98 1.91 22.85 1.79
C TYR A 98 1.83 22.58 3.29
N GLN A 99 0.68 22.85 3.92
CA GLN A 99 0.49 22.59 5.36
C GLN A 99 0.65 21.11 5.69
N THR A 100 0.03 20.24 4.91
CA THR A 100 0.13 18.78 5.13
C THR A 100 1.54 18.26 4.89
N GLY A 101 2.24 18.76 3.88
CA GLY A 101 3.64 18.45 3.62
C GLY A 101 4.56 18.92 4.76
N TRP A 102 4.33 20.13 5.27
CA TRP A 102 5.07 20.68 6.39
C TRP A 102 4.83 19.88 7.68
N LEU A 103 3.57 19.56 7.99
CA LEU A 103 3.23 18.72 9.14
C LEU A 103 3.85 17.32 9.02
N LYS A 104 3.77 16.69 7.85
CA LYS A 104 4.39 15.38 7.61
C LYS A 104 5.91 15.41 7.84
N THR A 105 6.57 16.54 7.54
CA THR A 105 8.03 16.67 7.68
C THR A 105 8.46 16.93 9.12
N HIS A 106 7.72 17.77 9.85
CA HIS A 106 8.13 18.26 11.17
C HIS A 106 7.46 17.55 12.35
N TYR A 107 6.28 16.94 12.11
CA TYR A 107 5.46 16.25 13.10
C TYR A 107 4.97 14.92 12.50
N THR A 108 5.92 14.08 12.09
CA THR A 108 5.64 12.90 11.27
C THR A 108 4.75 11.89 11.99
N ALA A 109 5.02 11.60 13.27
CA ALA A 109 4.25 10.63 14.05
C ALA A 109 2.82 11.11 14.29
N GLU A 110 2.65 12.39 14.66
CA GLU A 110 1.34 13.01 14.85
C GLU A 110 0.53 13.06 13.56
N PHE A 111 1.17 13.46 12.45
CA PHE A 111 0.55 13.49 11.14
C PHE A 111 0.08 12.09 10.69
N MET A 112 0.92 11.08 10.87
CA MET A 112 0.58 9.70 10.53
C MET A 112 -0.52 9.14 11.45
N SER A 113 -0.48 9.44 12.74
CA SER A 113 -1.52 9.04 13.70
C SER A 113 -2.89 9.65 13.35
N ALA A 114 -2.92 10.93 12.95
CA ALA A 114 -4.12 11.62 12.52
C ALA A 114 -4.71 11.00 11.24
N ASN A 115 -3.84 10.67 10.26
CA ASN A 115 -4.27 10.00 9.04
C ASN A 115 -4.79 8.58 9.31
N LEU A 116 -4.08 7.78 10.11
CA LEU A 116 -4.51 6.45 10.52
C LEU A 116 -5.87 6.51 11.23
N THR A 117 -6.07 7.48 12.11
CA THR A 117 -7.34 7.71 12.82
C THR A 117 -8.47 8.08 11.86
N SER A 118 -8.20 8.98 10.91
CA SER A 118 -9.20 9.39 9.91
C SER A 118 -9.66 8.23 9.02
N GLU A 119 -8.79 7.29 8.73
CA GLU A 119 -9.04 6.17 7.81
C GLU A 119 -9.31 4.84 8.53
N MET A 120 -9.50 4.82 9.85
CA MET A 120 -9.69 3.59 10.66
C MET A 120 -10.76 2.65 10.12
N ASN A 121 -11.83 3.19 9.52
CA ASN A 121 -12.93 2.40 8.95
C ASN A 121 -12.58 1.78 7.58
N ASN A 122 -11.43 2.11 7.01
CA ASN A 122 -10.96 1.59 5.73
C ASN A 122 -9.67 0.80 5.92
N THR A 123 -9.80 -0.50 6.17
CA THR A 123 -8.68 -1.41 6.42
C THR A 123 -7.58 -1.31 5.35
N ASN A 124 -7.94 -1.20 4.07
CA ASN A 124 -6.95 -1.10 2.99
C ASN A 124 -6.10 0.17 3.11
N LYS A 125 -6.71 1.30 3.45
CA LYS A 125 -5.98 2.55 3.66
C LYS A 125 -5.12 2.50 4.93
N VAL A 126 -5.62 1.89 6.00
CA VAL A 126 -4.83 1.67 7.22
C VAL A 126 -3.57 0.86 6.90
N VAL A 127 -3.69 -0.20 6.09
CA VAL A 127 -2.55 -1.00 5.62
C VAL A 127 -1.52 -0.13 4.89
N VAL A 128 -1.96 0.68 3.93
CA VAL A 128 -1.08 1.60 3.17
C VAL A 128 -0.38 2.58 4.11
N LEU A 129 -1.10 3.19 5.05
CA LEU A 129 -0.55 4.16 6.00
C LEU A 129 0.45 3.51 6.98
N ILE A 130 0.20 2.28 7.44
CA ILE A 130 1.15 1.57 8.31
C ILE A 130 2.42 1.19 7.53
N ASN A 131 2.31 0.80 6.26
CA ASN A 131 3.48 0.58 5.43
C ASN A 131 4.27 1.88 5.19
N GLU A 132 3.59 3.01 5.03
CA GLU A 132 4.23 4.33 4.99
C GLU A 132 4.95 4.67 6.31
N CYS A 133 4.33 4.38 7.48
CA CYS A 133 4.99 4.52 8.78
C CYS A 133 6.31 3.71 8.84
N ARG A 134 6.30 2.46 8.34
CA ARG A 134 7.49 1.61 8.29
C ARG A 134 8.60 2.23 7.43
N LYS A 135 8.27 2.77 6.24
CA LYS A 135 9.22 3.47 5.37
C LYS A 135 9.80 4.73 6.04
N LEU A 136 9.02 5.40 6.86
CA LEU A 136 9.43 6.57 7.63
C LEU A 136 10.14 6.21 8.96
N ASN A 137 10.43 4.92 9.20
CA ASN A 137 11.00 4.40 10.43
C ASN A 137 10.18 4.74 11.69
N ILE A 138 8.86 4.78 11.55
CA ILE A 138 7.91 4.93 12.65
C ILE A 138 7.36 3.55 13.00
N LYS A 139 7.53 3.16 14.26
CA LYS A 139 7.00 1.90 14.78
C LYS A 139 5.55 2.08 15.20
N VAL A 140 4.66 1.31 14.61
CA VAL A 140 3.28 1.18 15.07
C VAL A 140 3.21 -0.04 15.98
N HIS A 141 2.86 0.16 17.25
CA HIS A 141 2.74 -0.90 18.25
C HIS A 141 1.51 -1.76 18.00
N ALA A 142 1.53 -3.00 18.49
CA ALA A 142 0.34 -3.85 18.50
C ALA A 142 -0.74 -3.28 19.43
N PRO A 143 -2.03 -3.56 19.18
CA PRO A 143 -3.09 -3.17 20.09
C PRO A 143 -2.89 -3.79 21.48
N ASP A 144 -3.19 -3.03 22.53
CA ASP A 144 -3.08 -3.45 23.93
C ASP A 144 -4.27 -2.88 24.71
N ILE A 145 -5.03 -3.73 25.35
CA ILE A 145 -6.23 -3.34 26.09
C ILE A 145 -5.93 -2.40 27.26
N ASN A 146 -4.73 -2.48 27.81
CA ASN A 146 -4.30 -1.66 28.93
C ASN A 146 -3.62 -0.34 28.50
N LYS A 147 -3.14 -0.24 27.26
CA LYS A 147 -2.35 0.91 26.80
C LYS A 147 -3.02 1.69 25.68
N SER A 148 -3.60 0.98 24.72
CA SER A 148 -4.17 1.60 23.52
C SER A 148 -5.39 2.45 23.83
N GLY A 149 -5.54 3.56 23.10
CA GLY A 149 -6.73 4.39 23.06
C GLY A 149 -7.72 3.91 22.00
N ILE A 150 -8.81 4.67 21.81
CA ILE A 150 -9.76 4.43 20.72
C ILE A 150 -9.08 4.68 19.37
N ASN A 151 -8.34 5.78 19.29
CA ASN A 151 -7.66 6.27 18.11
C ASN A 151 -6.20 5.85 18.08
N PHE A 152 -5.56 5.99 16.92
CA PHE A 152 -4.10 5.95 16.85
C PHE A 152 -3.52 7.20 17.52
N GLU A 153 -2.54 7.02 18.40
CA GLU A 153 -1.95 8.10 19.18
C GLU A 153 -0.42 8.07 19.09
N PRO A 154 0.25 9.20 18.85
CA PRO A 154 1.71 9.25 18.89
C PRO A 154 2.18 9.07 20.35
N LEU A 155 3.11 8.15 20.56
CA LEU A 155 3.77 7.94 21.85
C LEU A 155 5.01 8.83 21.97
N ASN A 156 5.69 9.01 20.85
CA ASN A 156 6.85 9.90 20.65
C ASN A 156 7.05 10.09 19.13
N ASP A 157 8.11 10.81 18.74
CA ASP A 157 8.41 11.14 17.33
C ASP A 157 8.55 9.92 16.40
N LYS A 158 8.75 8.72 16.95
CA LYS A 158 9.01 7.47 16.18
C LYS A 158 8.09 6.32 16.53
N GLU A 159 7.13 6.51 17.40
CA GLU A 159 6.26 5.43 17.86
C GLU A 159 4.81 5.87 17.93
N ILE A 160 3.92 5.01 17.43
CA ILE A 160 2.47 5.21 17.42
C ILE A 160 1.81 4.04 18.13
N SER A 161 0.88 4.32 19.05
CA SER A 161 -0.01 3.34 19.65
C SER A 161 -1.13 2.98 18.68
N PHE A 162 -1.46 1.70 18.57
CA PHE A 162 -2.57 1.24 17.73
C PHE A 162 -3.92 1.69 18.29
N GLY A 163 -4.80 2.20 17.43
CA GLY A 163 -6.17 2.56 17.81
C GLY A 163 -7.08 1.33 17.85
N LEU A 164 -7.64 1.01 19.01
CA LEU A 164 -8.49 -0.18 19.17
C LEU A 164 -9.71 -0.19 18.26
N ASN A 165 -10.21 0.98 17.85
CA ASN A 165 -11.33 1.08 16.91
C ASN A 165 -10.99 0.65 15.47
N ALA A 166 -9.73 0.46 15.14
CA ALA A 166 -9.31 -0.13 13.87
C ALA A 166 -9.41 -1.66 13.86
N VAL A 167 -9.68 -2.30 15.00
CA VAL A 167 -9.95 -3.74 15.08
C VAL A 167 -11.36 -4.02 14.57
N LYS A 168 -11.48 -4.89 13.58
CA LYS A 168 -12.79 -5.26 13.03
C LYS A 168 -13.73 -5.81 14.11
N ASN A 169 -15.01 -5.55 13.96
CA ASN A 169 -16.10 -5.97 14.86
C ASN A 169 -16.05 -5.32 16.26
N VAL A 170 -15.19 -4.35 16.50
CA VAL A 170 -15.10 -3.65 17.78
C VAL A 170 -15.71 -2.26 17.63
N GLY A 171 -16.80 -2.00 18.34
CA GLY A 171 -17.51 -0.72 18.24
C GLY A 171 -16.99 0.33 19.21
N VAL A 172 -17.10 1.61 18.84
CA VAL A 172 -16.61 2.75 19.65
C VAL A 172 -17.18 2.73 21.05
N LYS A 173 -18.50 2.46 21.24
CA LYS A 173 -19.15 2.42 22.57
C LYS A 173 -18.56 1.37 23.51
N ALA A 174 -18.18 0.19 22.97
CA ALA A 174 -17.52 -0.83 23.75
C ALA A 174 -16.14 -0.36 24.24
N LEU A 175 -15.41 0.33 23.37
CA LEU A 175 -14.08 0.87 23.67
C LEU A 175 -14.14 2.04 24.67
N GLU A 176 -15.09 2.96 24.51
CA GLU A 176 -15.33 4.06 25.45
C GLU A 176 -15.51 3.51 26.86
N GLN A 177 -16.32 2.47 27.00
CA GLN A 177 -16.53 1.81 28.27
C GLN A 177 -15.26 1.11 28.78
N CYS A 178 -14.55 0.37 27.94
CA CYS A 178 -13.30 -0.29 28.36
C CYS A 178 -12.27 0.74 28.89
N ILE A 179 -12.13 1.87 28.21
CA ILE A 179 -11.22 2.96 28.63
C ILE A 179 -11.70 3.64 29.90
N GLU A 180 -12.99 3.88 30.03
CA GLU A 180 -13.59 4.45 31.25
C GLU A 180 -13.36 3.54 32.46
N VAL A 181 -13.61 2.23 32.32
CA VAL A 181 -13.39 1.25 33.37
C VAL A 181 -11.91 1.20 33.74
N ARG A 182 -11.01 1.17 32.74
CA ARG A 182 -9.57 1.19 32.96
C ARG A 182 -9.10 2.45 33.70
N SER A 183 -9.65 3.61 33.37
CA SER A 183 -9.27 4.86 34.04
C SER A 183 -9.79 4.92 35.49
N LYS A 184 -10.91 4.28 35.79
CA LYS A 184 -11.50 4.25 37.16
C LYS A 184 -10.88 3.17 38.07
N HIS A 185 -10.59 2.01 37.51
CA HIS A 185 -10.22 0.80 38.28
C HIS A 185 -8.79 0.34 38.06
N GLY A 186 -8.00 1.08 37.25
CA GLY A 186 -6.65 0.71 36.87
C GLY A 186 -6.61 -0.36 35.75
N GLU A 187 -5.41 -0.88 35.49
CA GLU A 187 -5.16 -1.88 34.46
C GLU A 187 -5.92 -3.19 34.74
N PHE A 188 -6.37 -3.82 33.66
CA PHE A 188 -6.94 -5.17 33.73
C PHE A 188 -5.84 -6.19 34.01
N LYS A 189 -6.13 -7.17 34.89
CA LYS A 189 -5.16 -8.18 35.34
C LYS A 189 -5.30 -9.51 34.61
N SER A 190 -6.50 -9.81 34.09
CA SER A 190 -6.83 -11.03 33.37
C SER A 190 -8.06 -10.83 32.49
N ILE A 191 -8.38 -11.79 31.63
CA ILE A 191 -9.61 -11.81 30.85
C ILE A 191 -10.85 -11.84 31.75
N PHE A 192 -10.79 -12.53 32.88
CA PHE A 192 -11.87 -12.59 33.85
C PHE A 192 -12.07 -11.26 34.58
N ASP A 193 -10.98 -10.60 34.95
CA ASP A 193 -11.00 -9.27 35.55
C ASP A 193 -11.59 -8.24 34.57
N PHE A 194 -11.20 -8.33 33.27
CA PHE A 194 -11.76 -7.49 32.23
C PHE A 194 -13.27 -7.67 32.10
N ILE A 195 -13.73 -8.91 31.87
CA ILE A 195 -15.14 -9.18 31.57
C ILE A 195 -16.08 -8.93 32.78
N SER A 196 -15.57 -9.03 34.01
CA SER A 196 -16.34 -8.73 35.23
C SER A 196 -16.56 -7.24 35.47
N LYS A 197 -15.80 -6.39 34.80
CA LYS A 197 -15.84 -4.92 34.96
C LYS A 197 -16.54 -4.19 33.80
N VAL A 198 -16.64 -4.84 32.63
CA VAL A 198 -17.25 -4.23 31.43
C VAL A 198 -18.70 -4.67 31.23
N ASP A 199 -19.51 -3.81 30.58
CA ASP A 199 -20.88 -4.15 30.21
C ASP A 199 -20.89 -5.14 29.04
N GLN A 200 -21.30 -6.38 29.28
CA GLN A 200 -21.33 -7.44 28.30
C GLN A 200 -22.34 -7.22 27.15
N ARG A 201 -23.26 -6.27 27.30
CA ARG A 201 -24.16 -5.87 26.21
C ARG A 201 -23.38 -5.09 25.13
N LEU A 202 -22.33 -4.40 25.52
CA LEU A 202 -21.43 -3.67 24.61
C LEU A 202 -20.23 -4.51 24.19
N VAL A 203 -19.62 -5.22 25.16
CA VAL A 203 -18.48 -6.13 24.94
C VAL A 203 -18.99 -7.57 24.82
N ASN A 204 -19.64 -7.86 23.70
CA ASN A 204 -20.17 -9.20 23.42
C ASN A 204 -19.05 -10.19 23.00
N LYS A 205 -19.43 -11.47 22.83
CA LYS A 205 -18.53 -12.56 22.42
C LYS A 205 -17.66 -12.16 21.21
N LYS A 206 -18.25 -11.60 20.13
CA LYS A 206 -17.54 -11.24 18.90
C LYS A 206 -16.50 -10.14 19.11
N VAL A 207 -16.80 -9.16 19.95
CA VAL A 207 -15.85 -8.09 20.33
C VAL A 207 -14.68 -8.69 21.08
N LEU A 208 -14.94 -9.55 22.08
CA LEU A 208 -13.91 -10.20 22.89
C LEU A 208 -12.99 -11.09 22.03
N GLU A 209 -13.58 -11.95 21.18
CA GLU A 209 -12.84 -12.76 20.21
C GLU A 209 -11.95 -11.89 19.32
N SER A 210 -12.49 -10.80 18.73
CA SER A 210 -11.73 -9.92 17.82
C SER A 210 -10.58 -9.22 18.53
N LEU A 211 -10.74 -8.79 19.77
CA LEU A 211 -9.66 -8.20 20.58
C LEU A 211 -8.56 -9.23 20.91
N ILE A 212 -8.94 -10.50 21.22
CA ILE A 212 -7.98 -11.57 21.46
C ILE A 212 -7.19 -11.87 20.17
N LEU A 213 -7.88 -12.04 19.03
CA LEU A 213 -7.25 -12.31 17.75
C LEU A 213 -6.29 -11.18 17.34
N ALA A 214 -6.66 -9.93 17.63
CA ALA A 214 -5.82 -8.75 17.40
C ALA A 214 -4.58 -8.70 18.31
N GLY A 215 -4.50 -9.52 19.34
CA GLY A 215 -3.43 -9.50 20.34
C GLY A 215 -3.59 -8.45 21.43
N ALA A 216 -4.77 -7.83 21.57
CA ALA A 216 -5.00 -6.78 22.56
C ALA A 216 -4.83 -7.25 24.02
N PHE A 217 -4.86 -8.55 24.26
CA PHE A 217 -4.66 -9.18 25.58
C PHE A 217 -3.27 -9.77 25.77
N ASP A 218 -2.34 -9.64 24.82
CA ASP A 218 -1.01 -10.26 24.91
C ASP A 218 -0.18 -9.76 26.10
N SER A 219 -0.45 -8.57 26.60
CA SER A 219 0.16 -8.06 27.85
C SER A 219 -0.32 -8.78 29.10
N LEU A 220 -1.49 -9.41 29.06
CA LEU A 220 -2.07 -10.19 30.18
C LEU A 220 -1.74 -11.68 30.05
N ASN A 221 -1.85 -12.23 28.85
CA ASN A 221 -1.50 -13.61 28.54
C ASN A 221 -1.12 -13.74 27.07
N LYS A 222 0.08 -14.23 26.79
CA LYS A 222 0.61 -14.39 25.42
C LYS A 222 0.03 -15.59 24.66
N ASN A 223 -0.60 -16.54 25.36
CA ASN A 223 -1.26 -17.67 24.71
C ASN A 223 -2.66 -17.28 24.23
N ARG A 224 -2.75 -16.82 22.98
CA ARG A 224 -4.02 -16.36 22.38
C ARG A 224 -5.01 -17.51 22.17
N ALA A 225 -4.55 -18.73 21.87
CA ALA A 225 -5.40 -19.91 21.73
C ALA A 225 -6.13 -20.21 23.04
N GLN A 226 -5.40 -20.16 24.15
CA GLN A 226 -5.96 -20.36 25.49
C GLN A 226 -7.03 -19.32 25.85
N LEU A 227 -6.77 -18.04 25.55
CA LEU A 227 -7.74 -16.97 25.77
C LEU A 227 -8.98 -17.10 24.88
N PHE A 228 -8.79 -17.53 23.63
CA PHE A 228 -9.88 -17.70 22.67
C PHE A 228 -10.83 -18.82 23.09
N GLU A 229 -10.30 -19.96 23.51
CA GLU A 229 -11.11 -21.06 24.07
C GLU A 229 -11.79 -20.71 25.39
N ALA A 230 -11.20 -19.80 26.17
CA ALA A 230 -11.77 -19.35 27.44
C ALA A 230 -12.91 -18.30 27.26
N VAL A 231 -13.22 -17.85 26.05
CA VAL A 231 -14.20 -16.76 25.83
C VAL A 231 -15.56 -17.08 26.43
N ASP A 232 -16.12 -18.26 26.17
CA ASP A 232 -17.44 -18.63 26.70
C ASP A 232 -17.40 -18.77 28.24
N LEU A 233 -16.30 -19.28 28.78
CA LEU A 233 -16.08 -19.39 30.21
C LEU A 233 -16.00 -18.00 30.87
N ALA A 234 -15.28 -17.05 30.23
CA ALA A 234 -15.17 -15.69 30.71
C ALA A 234 -16.52 -14.94 30.70
N ILE A 235 -17.31 -15.08 29.63
CA ILE A 235 -18.65 -14.48 29.54
C ILE A 235 -19.56 -15.03 30.63
N ASN A 236 -19.55 -16.35 30.84
CA ASN A 236 -20.35 -16.98 31.91
C ASN A 236 -19.96 -16.48 33.30
N TYR A 237 -18.65 -16.33 33.55
CA TYR A 237 -18.15 -15.76 34.80
C TYR A 237 -18.60 -14.33 35.00
N GLY A 238 -18.52 -13.46 34.00
CA GLY A 238 -18.98 -12.08 34.07
C GLY A 238 -20.48 -11.96 34.32
N ASN A 239 -21.30 -12.81 33.66
CA ASN A 239 -22.75 -12.87 33.91
C ASN A 239 -23.08 -13.28 35.36
N GLN A 240 -22.27 -14.13 35.99
CA GLN A 240 -22.44 -14.47 37.40
C GLN A 240 -22.03 -13.31 38.30
N ALA A 241 -20.92 -12.65 38.02
CA ALA A 241 -20.46 -11.47 38.75
C ALA A 241 -21.49 -10.33 38.75
N ASP A 242 -22.09 -10.01 37.57
CA ASP A 242 -23.14 -9.01 37.44
C ASP A 242 -24.37 -9.35 38.27
N LYS A 243 -24.78 -10.62 38.27
CA LYS A 243 -25.95 -11.06 39.09
C LYS A 243 -25.70 -10.92 40.57
N GLN A 244 -24.46 -11.17 41.01
CA GLN A 244 -24.10 -11.02 42.41
C GLN A 244 -24.03 -9.55 42.82
N SER A 245 -23.44 -8.68 42.02
CA SER A 245 -23.39 -7.23 42.27
C SER A 245 -24.81 -6.62 42.40
N ASN A 246 -25.75 -7.07 41.56
CA ASN A 246 -27.13 -6.62 41.60
C ASN A 246 -27.91 -7.19 42.79
N LYS A 247 -27.54 -8.36 43.29
CA LYS A 247 -28.18 -8.96 44.52
C LYS A 247 -27.74 -8.26 45.80
N ASN A 248 -26.49 -7.81 45.88
CA ASN A 248 -25.95 -7.13 47.07
C ASN A 248 -26.62 -5.77 47.36
N GLN A 249 -27.34 -5.18 46.37
CA GLN A 249 -28.18 -4.01 46.60
C GLN A 249 -29.51 -4.34 47.32
N ILE A 250 -29.89 -5.60 47.50
CA ILE A 250 -31.21 -6.00 48.00
C ILE A 250 -31.14 -6.87 49.27
N ASN A 251 -29.97 -7.44 49.63
CA ASN A 251 -29.88 -8.31 50.80
C ASN A 251 -29.73 -7.53 52.11
N LEU A 252 -30.89 -7.27 52.74
CA LEU A 252 -30.97 -6.74 54.10
C LEU A 252 -30.74 -7.79 55.18
N PHE A 253 -30.53 -9.05 54.81
CA PHE A 253 -30.23 -10.19 55.70
C PHE A 253 -28.98 -10.88 55.25
N GLY A 254 -27.93 -10.73 56.07
CA GLY A 254 -26.57 -11.18 55.79
C GLY A 254 -26.44 -12.70 55.57
N ASP A 255 -26.51 -13.12 54.35
CA ASP A 255 -25.97 -14.41 53.92
C ASP A 255 -24.52 -14.26 53.45
N GLN A 256 -23.65 -15.18 53.84
CA GLN A 256 -22.25 -15.14 53.52
C GLN A 256 -22.03 -14.97 51.99
N GLU A 257 -21.28 -13.96 51.61
CA GLU A 257 -20.81 -13.77 50.22
C GLU A 257 -20.05 -15.02 49.77
N GLU A 258 -20.71 -15.90 49.04
CA GLU A 258 -19.95 -16.90 48.26
C GLU A 258 -19.18 -16.11 47.17
N LEU A 259 -17.90 -15.86 47.45
CA LEU A 259 -16.97 -15.31 46.46
C LEU A 259 -16.96 -16.22 45.23
N ILE A 260 -17.43 -15.74 44.10
CA ILE A 260 -17.34 -16.47 42.83
C ILE A 260 -15.89 -16.76 42.57
N LYS A 261 -15.53 -18.04 42.61
CA LYS A 261 -14.15 -18.48 42.30
C LYS A 261 -13.84 -18.13 40.84
N VAL A 262 -12.74 -17.44 40.64
CA VAL A 262 -12.23 -17.17 39.26
C VAL A 262 -11.89 -18.50 38.62
N PRO A 263 -12.45 -18.84 37.46
CA PRO A 263 -12.14 -20.10 36.78
C PRO A 263 -10.67 -20.16 36.33
N ASP A 264 -10.15 -21.37 36.27
CA ASP A 264 -8.85 -21.61 35.67
C ASP A 264 -8.94 -21.60 34.15
N LEU A 265 -7.92 -21.07 33.48
CA LEU A 265 -7.85 -21.08 32.02
C LEU A 265 -7.62 -22.52 31.51
N PRO A 266 -8.17 -22.93 30.36
CA PRO A 266 -7.93 -24.25 29.77
C PRO A 266 -6.44 -24.43 29.47
N ILE A 267 -5.93 -25.64 29.70
CA ILE A 267 -4.51 -25.97 29.43
C ILE A 267 -4.40 -26.42 27.97
N ILE A 268 -4.00 -25.50 27.09
CA ILE A 268 -3.79 -25.79 25.67
C ILE A 268 -2.51 -25.07 25.17
N GLU A 269 -1.91 -25.63 24.14
CA GLU A 269 -0.79 -25.01 23.45
C GLU A 269 -1.27 -23.80 22.63
N ASP A 270 -0.41 -22.81 22.48
CA ASP A 270 -0.73 -21.64 21.63
C ASP A 270 -0.72 -22.05 20.14
N TRP A 271 -1.42 -21.27 19.33
CA TRP A 271 -1.38 -21.47 17.88
C TRP A 271 0.04 -21.35 17.34
N GLU A 272 0.32 -22.11 16.29
CA GLU A 272 1.55 -21.89 15.53
C GLU A 272 1.65 -20.43 15.05
N ASN A 273 2.88 -19.93 14.96
CA ASN A 273 3.11 -18.52 14.64
C ASN A 273 2.43 -18.07 13.32
N GLN A 274 2.40 -18.94 12.33
CA GLN A 274 1.74 -18.64 11.05
C GLN A 274 0.21 -18.53 11.20
N GLU A 275 -0.40 -19.41 11.98
CA GLU A 275 -1.84 -19.37 12.29
C GLU A 275 -2.18 -18.14 13.12
N LYS A 276 -1.38 -17.83 14.14
CA LYS A 276 -1.53 -16.64 14.99
C LYS A 276 -1.51 -15.35 14.17
N LEU A 277 -0.55 -15.21 13.28
CA LEU A 277 -0.44 -14.06 12.36
C LEU A 277 -1.59 -14.02 11.35
N SER A 278 -2.05 -15.17 10.84
CA SER A 278 -3.21 -15.24 9.94
C SER A 278 -4.49 -14.73 10.61
N LYS A 279 -4.75 -15.17 11.85
CA LYS A 279 -5.89 -14.73 12.66
C LYS A 279 -5.80 -13.23 13.01
N GLU A 280 -4.62 -12.73 13.33
CA GLU A 280 -4.37 -11.31 13.57
C GLU A 280 -4.71 -10.48 12.32
N LYS A 281 -4.25 -10.92 11.15
CA LYS A 281 -4.53 -10.26 9.88
C LYS A 281 -6.02 -10.24 9.54
N GLU A 282 -6.79 -11.28 9.90
CA GLU A 282 -8.24 -11.33 9.68
C GLU A 282 -8.94 -10.13 10.31
N VAL A 283 -8.55 -9.74 11.52
CA VAL A 283 -9.20 -8.67 12.30
C VAL A 283 -8.52 -7.30 12.17
N LEU A 284 -7.22 -7.25 11.88
CA LEU A 284 -6.47 -6.00 11.68
C LEU A 284 -6.27 -5.63 10.21
N GLY A 285 -6.33 -6.62 9.31
CA GLY A 285 -6.01 -6.46 7.88
C GLY A 285 -4.52 -6.48 7.56
N ILE A 286 -3.66 -6.45 8.57
CA ILE A 286 -2.19 -6.46 8.45
C ILE A 286 -1.58 -7.38 9.51
N TYR A 287 -0.30 -7.71 9.32
CA TYR A 287 0.53 -8.33 10.34
C TYR A 287 1.21 -7.23 11.19
N VAL A 288 0.90 -7.16 12.46
CA VAL A 288 1.46 -6.18 13.41
C VAL A 288 2.48 -6.83 14.34
N SER A 289 2.16 -7.99 14.91
CA SER A 289 3.04 -8.69 15.87
C SER A 289 4.23 -9.40 15.21
N GLY A 290 4.21 -9.58 13.89
CA GLY A 290 5.29 -10.20 13.12
C GLY A 290 4.96 -10.22 11.62
N ASN A 291 5.90 -10.69 10.80
CA ASN A 291 5.66 -10.91 9.37
C ASN A 291 6.02 -12.36 9.05
N PRO A 292 5.09 -13.17 8.51
CA PRO A 292 5.33 -14.58 8.19
C PRO A 292 6.44 -14.79 7.16
N LEU A 293 6.77 -13.74 6.38
CA LEU A 293 7.82 -13.76 5.36
C LEU A 293 9.24 -13.63 5.93
N ILE A 294 9.41 -13.13 7.17
CA ILE A 294 10.74 -12.95 7.78
C ILE A 294 11.51 -14.28 7.82
N LYS A 295 10.82 -15.39 8.12
CA LYS A 295 11.42 -16.74 8.10
C LYS A 295 12.02 -17.11 6.75
N TYR A 296 11.53 -16.51 5.66
CA TYR A 296 11.94 -16.80 4.30
C TYR A 296 12.67 -15.62 3.64
N ALA A 297 13.05 -14.60 4.43
CA ALA A 297 13.64 -13.36 3.91
C ALA A 297 14.86 -13.65 3.02
N ASP A 298 15.81 -14.45 3.51
CA ASP A 298 17.02 -14.81 2.74
C ASP A 298 16.68 -15.52 1.41
N THR A 299 15.66 -16.40 1.42
CA THR A 299 15.23 -17.12 0.22
C THR A 299 14.53 -16.18 -0.77
N ILE A 300 13.72 -15.25 -0.24
CA ILE A 300 13.02 -14.25 -1.07
C ILE A 300 14.03 -13.31 -1.69
N GLU A 301 15.00 -12.81 -0.93
CA GLU A 301 16.04 -11.92 -1.41
C GLU A 301 16.95 -12.60 -2.46
N GLU A 302 17.35 -13.86 -2.20
CA GLU A 302 18.20 -14.64 -3.12
C GLU A 302 17.55 -14.91 -4.47
N LEU A 303 16.21 -15.18 -4.50
CA LEU A 303 15.50 -15.65 -5.69
C LEU A 303 14.65 -14.59 -6.40
N SER A 304 14.40 -13.44 -5.75
CA SER A 304 13.64 -12.34 -6.37
C SER A 304 14.54 -11.53 -7.31
N ASN A 305 13.96 -11.08 -8.41
CA ASN A 305 14.63 -10.14 -9.33
C ASN A 305 14.00 -8.73 -9.29
N TYR A 306 13.09 -8.49 -8.34
CA TYR A 306 12.45 -7.20 -8.11
C TYR A 306 12.43 -6.87 -6.62
N ASP A 307 12.87 -5.66 -6.28
CA ASP A 307 12.88 -5.11 -4.94
C ASP A 307 11.94 -3.90 -4.88
N PHE A 308 10.99 -3.93 -3.94
CA PHE A 308 10.04 -2.84 -3.71
C PHE A 308 10.66 -1.60 -3.05
N SER A 309 11.87 -1.70 -2.51
CA SER A 309 12.61 -0.56 -1.97
C SER A 309 13.25 0.32 -3.05
N GLU A 310 13.46 -0.24 -4.24
CA GLU A 310 13.99 0.47 -5.40
C GLU A 310 12.85 1.13 -6.19
N GLU A 311 12.96 2.43 -6.48
CA GLU A 311 12.04 3.15 -7.38
C GLU A 311 12.31 2.76 -8.85
N ARG A 312 12.00 1.51 -9.21
CA ARG A 312 12.27 0.95 -10.53
C ARG A 312 11.01 0.93 -11.40
N ILE A 313 11.06 1.61 -12.54
CA ILE A 313 10.01 1.52 -13.56
C ILE A 313 10.27 0.30 -14.45
N LEU A 314 9.39 -0.69 -14.37
CA LEU A 314 9.41 -1.84 -15.27
C LEU A 314 8.66 -1.53 -16.56
N LYS A 315 9.20 -1.98 -17.70
CA LYS A 315 8.49 -1.96 -18.97
C LYS A 315 7.41 -3.04 -19.00
N GLU A 316 6.41 -2.86 -19.85
CA GLU A 316 5.46 -3.92 -20.18
C GLU A 316 6.19 -5.20 -20.63
N ASN A 317 5.66 -6.36 -20.25
CA ASN A 317 6.26 -7.68 -20.51
C ASN A 317 7.64 -7.92 -19.87
N SER A 318 8.03 -7.16 -18.84
CA SER A 318 9.23 -7.48 -18.07
C SER A 318 8.97 -8.71 -17.20
N VAL A 319 9.89 -9.68 -17.25
CA VAL A 319 9.81 -10.88 -16.41
C VAL A 319 10.11 -10.52 -14.96
N VAL A 320 9.21 -10.91 -14.05
CA VAL A 320 9.33 -10.66 -12.62
C VAL A 320 9.23 -11.97 -11.85
N LYS A 321 10.16 -12.17 -10.92
CA LYS A 321 10.19 -13.26 -9.94
C LYS A 321 10.14 -12.64 -8.55
N ILE A 322 9.07 -12.87 -7.80
CA ILE A 322 8.90 -12.30 -6.45
C ILE A 322 8.29 -13.32 -5.51
N GLY A 323 8.73 -13.27 -4.25
CA GLY A 323 8.22 -14.11 -3.17
C GLY A 323 7.30 -13.33 -2.24
N GLY A 324 6.20 -13.96 -1.80
CA GLY A 324 5.27 -13.33 -0.89
C GLY A 324 4.13 -14.23 -0.43
N ALA A 325 3.23 -13.67 0.36
CA ALA A 325 2.01 -14.33 0.84
C ALA A 325 0.80 -13.94 -0.02
N ILE A 326 0.05 -14.90 -0.49
CA ILE A 326 -1.19 -14.66 -1.25
C ILE A 326 -2.25 -14.07 -0.32
N THR A 327 -2.94 -13.05 -0.81
CA THR A 327 -4.02 -12.35 -0.08
C THR A 327 -5.09 -11.86 -1.03
N ASN A 328 -6.31 -11.65 -0.51
CA ASN A 328 -7.44 -11.14 -1.28
C ASN A 328 -7.76 -11.99 -2.53
N PHE A 329 -7.65 -13.30 -2.42
CA PHE A 329 -7.98 -14.22 -3.49
C PHE A 329 -9.44 -14.08 -3.93
N LYS A 330 -9.65 -13.91 -5.25
CA LYS A 330 -10.97 -13.80 -5.88
C LYS A 330 -11.02 -14.63 -7.16
N LEU A 331 -11.85 -15.66 -7.16
CA LEU A 331 -12.15 -16.40 -8.36
C LEU A 331 -12.98 -15.55 -9.30
N HIS A 332 -12.66 -15.60 -10.59
CA HIS A 332 -13.39 -14.91 -11.65
C HIS A 332 -13.58 -15.83 -12.87
N PHE A 333 -14.54 -15.49 -13.73
CA PHE A 333 -14.75 -16.17 -14.99
C PHE A 333 -14.52 -15.19 -16.13
N ASP A 334 -13.76 -15.60 -17.12
CA ASP A 334 -13.52 -14.80 -18.31
C ASP A 334 -14.73 -14.75 -19.25
N LYS A 335 -14.63 -14.03 -20.37
CA LYS A 335 -15.69 -13.94 -21.38
C LYS A 335 -16.05 -15.28 -22.05
N LYS A 336 -15.18 -16.29 -21.91
CA LYS A 336 -15.38 -17.65 -22.42
C LYS A 336 -15.87 -18.62 -21.34
N ASN A 337 -16.23 -18.08 -20.14
CA ASN A 337 -16.62 -18.83 -18.95
C ASN A 337 -15.53 -19.78 -18.43
N GLN A 338 -14.26 -19.41 -18.63
CA GLN A 338 -13.10 -20.11 -18.10
C GLN A 338 -12.68 -19.50 -16.77
N GLN A 339 -12.26 -20.33 -15.81
CA GLN A 339 -11.85 -19.87 -14.49
C GLN A 339 -10.50 -19.15 -14.56
N MET A 340 -10.43 -18.02 -13.92
CA MET A 340 -9.21 -17.24 -13.67
C MET A 340 -9.27 -16.67 -12.27
N ALA A 341 -8.17 -16.13 -11.76
CA ALA A 341 -8.16 -15.51 -10.44
C ALA A 341 -7.42 -14.18 -10.41
N PHE A 342 -7.88 -13.31 -9.51
CA PHE A 342 -7.20 -12.11 -9.09
C PHE A 342 -6.80 -12.28 -7.62
N PHE A 343 -5.62 -11.90 -7.27
CA PHE A 343 -5.15 -11.90 -5.89
C PHE A 343 -4.02 -10.90 -5.70
N ASN A 344 -3.70 -10.58 -4.46
CA ASN A 344 -2.55 -9.78 -4.13
C ASN A 344 -1.45 -10.68 -3.59
N LEU A 345 -0.21 -10.32 -3.84
CA LEU A 345 0.97 -10.92 -3.22
C LEU A 345 1.58 -9.89 -2.27
N ASP A 346 1.48 -10.15 -0.97
CA ASP A 346 2.14 -9.33 0.06
C ASP A 346 3.61 -9.76 0.13
N CYS A 347 4.52 -8.87 -0.26
CA CYS A 347 5.96 -9.10 -0.30
C CYS A 347 6.69 -8.41 0.87
N LEU A 348 8.00 -8.66 0.98
CA LEU A 348 8.86 -7.85 1.84
C LEU A 348 8.98 -6.46 1.20
N GLY A 349 8.52 -5.43 1.89
CA GLY A 349 8.61 -4.04 1.43
C GLY A 349 7.48 -3.51 0.54
N GLY A 350 6.58 -4.36 0.01
CA GLY A 350 5.50 -3.91 -0.87
C GLY A 350 4.46 -4.97 -1.17
N GLN A 351 3.60 -4.66 -2.14
CA GLN A 351 2.53 -5.56 -2.60
C GLN A 351 2.47 -5.56 -4.12
N ALA A 352 2.17 -6.71 -4.72
CA ALA A 352 1.88 -6.84 -6.14
C ALA A 352 0.43 -7.28 -6.37
N GLU A 353 -0.24 -6.70 -7.36
CA GLU A 353 -1.50 -7.22 -7.89
C GLU A 353 -1.20 -8.33 -8.90
N ALA A 354 -1.80 -9.50 -8.75
CA ALA A 354 -1.57 -10.65 -9.59
C ALA A 354 -2.85 -11.11 -10.29
N ILE A 355 -2.72 -11.42 -11.57
CA ILE A 355 -3.77 -12.03 -12.39
C ILE A 355 -3.22 -13.34 -12.91
N ILE A 356 -3.97 -14.43 -12.74
CA ILE A 356 -3.63 -15.72 -13.30
C ILE A 356 -4.76 -16.20 -14.21
N PHE A 357 -4.43 -16.49 -15.47
CA PHE A 357 -5.37 -16.92 -16.47
C PHE A 357 -5.58 -18.43 -16.43
N HIS A 358 -6.62 -18.90 -17.12
CA HIS A 358 -7.15 -20.24 -17.14
C HIS A 358 -6.09 -21.37 -17.13
N ASP A 359 -5.17 -21.39 -18.12
CA ASP A 359 -4.21 -22.50 -18.26
C ASP A 359 -3.26 -22.61 -17.05
N ALA A 360 -2.76 -21.48 -16.55
CA ALA A 360 -1.93 -21.44 -15.38
C ALA A 360 -2.77 -21.65 -14.11
N PHE A 361 -3.99 -21.09 -14.03
CA PHE A 361 -4.85 -21.25 -12.86
C PHE A 361 -5.19 -22.73 -12.62
N ASP A 362 -5.60 -23.47 -13.64
CA ASP A 362 -5.95 -24.90 -13.51
C ASP A 362 -4.76 -25.74 -12.98
N LYS A 363 -3.54 -25.37 -13.36
CA LYS A 363 -2.32 -26.05 -12.91
C LYS A 363 -2.00 -25.77 -11.44
N TYR A 364 -2.29 -24.55 -10.97
CA TYR A 364 -1.82 -24.08 -9.65
C TYR A 364 -2.94 -23.79 -8.64
N LYS A 365 -4.21 -24.06 -8.96
CA LYS A 365 -5.39 -23.74 -8.12
C LYS A 365 -5.31 -24.28 -6.69
N GLU A 366 -4.69 -25.41 -6.47
CA GLU A 366 -4.52 -25.99 -5.13
C GLU A 366 -3.49 -25.23 -4.27
N ILE A 367 -2.57 -24.51 -4.92
CA ILE A 367 -1.51 -23.73 -4.25
C ILE A 367 -1.99 -22.29 -4.03
N ILE A 368 -2.86 -21.76 -4.89
CA ILE A 368 -3.35 -20.39 -4.84
C ILE A 368 -4.49 -20.27 -3.83
N LYS A 369 -4.11 -20.13 -2.57
CA LYS A 369 -5.03 -19.95 -1.43
C LYS A 369 -4.52 -18.81 -0.54
N ASP A 370 -5.43 -18.07 0.09
CA ASP A 370 -5.04 -17.00 1.02
C ASP A 370 -4.09 -17.52 2.09
N ASN A 371 -3.10 -16.71 2.42
CA ASN A 371 -2.03 -16.96 3.38
C ASN A 371 -0.97 -17.99 2.96
N ASN A 372 -1.08 -18.62 1.79
CA ASN A 372 0.01 -19.44 1.26
C ASN A 372 1.19 -18.55 0.85
N ILE A 373 2.40 -18.99 1.24
CA ILE A 373 3.64 -18.29 0.88
C ILE A 373 4.22 -18.96 -0.36
N VAL A 374 4.35 -18.16 -1.42
CA VAL A 374 4.74 -18.65 -2.75
C VAL A 374 5.73 -17.69 -3.42
N PHE A 375 6.42 -18.19 -4.43
CA PHE A 375 7.00 -17.37 -5.48
C PHE A 375 6.05 -17.31 -6.66
N LEU A 376 5.91 -16.12 -7.23
CA LEU A 376 5.28 -15.90 -8.52
C LEU A 376 6.35 -15.61 -9.56
N VAL A 377 6.26 -16.30 -10.68
CA VAL A 377 6.97 -15.96 -11.91
C VAL A 377 5.94 -15.50 -12.91
N GLY A 378 6.17 -14.34 -13.50
CA GLY A 378 5.23 -13.76 -14.45
C GLY A 378 5.83 -12.55 -15.15
N HIS A 379 4.98 -11.81 -15.83
CA HIS A 379 5.40 -10.60 -16.54
C HIS A 379 4.47 -9.43 -16.21
N THR A 380 5.00 -8.22 -16.36
CA THR A 380 4.25 -6.99 -16.11
C THR A 380 3.17 -6.79 -17.16
N SER A 381 1.93 -6.48 -16.74
CA SER A 381 0.77 -6.31 -17.62
C SER A 381 0.74 -4.95 -18.33
N THR A 382 1.34 -3.93 -17.74
CA THR A 382 1.41 -2.57 -18.25
C THR A 382 2.72 -1.91 -17.80
N GLN A 383 3.05 -0.75 -18.36
CA GLN A 383 4.10 0.07 -17.77
C GLN A 383 3.64 0.52 -16.38
N ASN A 384 4.33 0.04 -15.36
CA ASN A 384 3.98 0.35 -13.98
C ASN A 384 4.38 1.78 -13.63
N ASP A 385 3.48 2.53 -13.03
CA ASP A 385 3.85 3.68 -12.20
C ASP A 385 4.39 3.17 -10.85
N PHE A 386 5.28 3.92 -10.20
CA PHE A 386 6.09 3.54 -9.03
C PHE A 386 5.37 2.84 -7.85
N ALA A 387 4.05 2.80 -7.82
CA ALA A 387 3.28 2.32 -6.67
C ALA A 387 2.63 0.94 -6.85
N ASP A 388 2.36 0.47 -8.08
CA ASP A 388 1.49 -0.68 -8.32
C ASP A 388 2.11 -1.70 -9.28
N LEU A 389 2.82 -2.70 -8.75
CA LEU A 389 3.28 -3.82 -9.55
C LEU A 389 2.09 -4.73 -9.91
N LYS A 390 1.78 -4.81 -11.21
CA LYS A 390 0.72 -5.68 -11.76
C LYS A 390 1.32 -6.77 -12.61
N LEU A 391 1.10 -8.01 -12.18
CA LEU A 391 1.68 -9.19 -12.81
C LEU A 391 0.62 -10.07 -13.47
N ILE A 392 0.93 -10.54 -14.66
CA ILE A 392 0.30 -11.71 -15.23
C ILE A 392 1.17 -12.90 -14.84
N VAL A 393 0.56 -13.85 -14.11
CA VAL A 393 1.28 -14.97 -13.49
C VAL A 393 1.34 -16.13 -14.46
N ASP A 394 2.56 -16.60 -14.72
CA ASP A 394 2.85 -17.75 -15.57
C ASP A 394 3.10 -19.01 -14.74
N GLU A 395 3.79 -18.85 -13.57
CA GLU A 395 4.13 -19.97 -12.71
C GLU A 395 3.99 -19.59 -11.22
N VAL A 396 3.53 -20.56 -10.42
CA VAL A 396 3.43 -20.43 -8.95
C VAL A 396 4.22 -21.56 -8.30
N VAL A 397 5.20 -21.21 -7.46
CA VAL A 397 6.08 -22.15 -6.78
C VAL A 397 5.94 -22.00 -5.26
N PRO A 398 5.57 -23.07 -4.51
CA PRO A 398 5.57 -23.03 -3.05
C PRO A 398 6.96 -22.63 -2.52
N ILE A 399 7.01 -21.77 -1.51
CA ILE A 399 8.26 -21.22 -0.97
C ILE A 399 9.27 -22.30 -0.58
N ASN A 400 8.81 -23.43 -0.02
CA ASN A 400 9.65 -24.54 0.40
C ASN A 400 10.33 -25.26 -0.77
N HIS A 401 9.80 -25.11 -2.00
CA HIS A 401 10.36 -25.68 -3.22
C HIS A 401 11.12 -24.67 -4.07
N ALA A 402 11.05 -23.39 -3.72
CA ALA A 402 11.59 -22.29 -4.52
C ALA A 402 13.08 -22.45 -4.85
N LYS A 403 13.93 -22.73 -3.85
CA LYS A 403 15.38 -22.96 -4.08
C LYS A 403 15.69 -24.10 -5.02
N LYS A 404 14.81 -25.10 -5.14
CA LYS A 404 14.99 -26.25 -6.04
C LYS A 404 14.54 -25.96 -7.46
N VAL A 405 13.46 -25.16 -7.60
CA VAL A 405 12.78 -24.90 -8.89
C VAL A 405 13.30 -23.62 -9.55
N LEU A 406 13.50 -22.56 -8.76
CA LEU A 406 13.81 -21.20 -9.25
C LEU A 406 15.29 -20.86 -9.11
N LYS A 407 16.18 -21.80 -9.39
CA LYS A 407 17.62 -21.46 -9.38
C LYS A 407 17.87 -20.32 -10.38
N LEU A 408 18.20 -19.15 -9.87
CA LEU A 408 18.75 -18.05 -10.64
C LEU A 408 20.21 -18.41 -10.91
N ASN A 409 20.51 -18.85 -12.13
CA ASN A 409 21.82 -19.37 -12.46
C ASN A 409 22.64 -18.41 -13.35
N GLU A 410 22.03 -17.35 -13.85
CA GLU A 410 22.64 -16.46 -14.84
C GLU A 410 22.47 -14.99 -14.47
N VAL A 411 23.59 -14.26 -14.40
CA VAL A 411 23.59 -12.80 -14.43
C VAL A 411 23.75 -12.36 -15.87
N ASN A 412 22.75 -11.73 -16.43
CA ASN A 412 22.67 -11.33 -17.82
C ASN A 412 22.94 -9.83 -17.96
N ILE A 413 23.78 -9.46 -18.92
CA ILE A 413 24.01 -8.08 -19.32
C ILE A 413 23.79 -7.91 -20.83
N ARG A 414 23.21 -6.78 -21.24
CA ARG A 414 23.08 -6.38 -22.65
C ARG A 414 24.02 -5.22 -22.94
N LEU A 415 24.87 -5.41 -23.90
CA LEU A 415 25.82 -4.37 -24.35
C LEU A 415 25.11 -3.35 -25.25
N PRO A 416 25.41 -2.04 -25.12
CA PRO A 416 25.02 -1.05 -26.11
C PRO A 416 25.58 -1.34 -27.50
N LYS A 417 24.89 -0.94 -28.57
CA LYS A 417 25.47 -0.94 -29.93
C LYS A 417 26.69 -0.04 -29.92
N ASN A 418 27.82 -0.54 -30.37
CA ASN A 418 29.13 0.15 -30.41
C ASN A 418 29.78 0.35 -29.02
N SER A 419 29.75 -0.66 -28.15
CA SER A 419 30.47 -0.63 -26.88
C SER A 419 31.98 -0.46 -27.08
N SER A 420 32.57 0.45 -26.29
CA SER A 420 34.03 0.68 -26.33
C SER A 420 34.81 -0.49 -25.70
N LYS A 421 36.10 -0.61 -26.04
CA LYS A 421 36.97 -1.58 -25.37
C LYS A 421 37.13 -1.29 -23.88
N ASP A 422 37.08 -0.03 -23.48
CA ASP A 422 37.23 0.39 -22.09
C ASP A 422 36.01 -0.06 -21.29
N LEU A 423 34.80 0.11 -21.79
CA LEU A 423 33.59 -0.41 -21.15
C LEU A 423 33.63 -1.93 -20.96
N MET A 424 34.15 -2.66 -21.95
CA MET A 424 34.29 -4.11 -21.83
C MET A 424 35.32 -4.50 -20.76
N ASN A 425 36.42 -3.74 -20.64
CA ASN A 425 37.44 -3.98 -19.61
C ASN A 425 36.87 -3.69 -18.22
N ASP A 426 36.12 -2.59 -18.05
CA ASP A 426 35.49 -2.23 -16.79
C ASP A 426 34.50 -3.32 -16.32
N ILE A 427 33.67 -3.84 -17.24
CA ILE A 427 32.74 -4.94 -16.95
C ILE A 427 33.47 -6.21 -16.53
N VAL A 428 34.56 -6.57 -17.24
CA VAL A 428 35.35 -7.76 -16.92
C VAL A 428 36.08 -7.61 -15.58
N GLU A 429 36.59 -6.42 -15.28
CA GLU A 429 37.22 -6.13 -14.00
C GLU A 429 36.23 -6.23 -12.87
N LEU A 430 35.04 -5.59 -13.01
CA LEU A 430 33.98 -5.64 -12.06
C LEU A 430 33.47 -7.06 -11.80
N ALA A 431 33.32 -7.86 -12.86
CA ALA A 431 32.92 -9.27 -12.75
C ALA A 431 34.00 -10.12 -12.03
N ASN A 432 35.28 -9.84 -12.25
CA ASN A 432 36.37 -10.54 -11.55
C ASN A 432 36.50 -10.17 -10.07
N GLN A 433 36.11 -8.94 -9.69
CA GLN A 433 36.08 -8.48 -8.31
C GLN A 433 34.87 -9.07 -7.54
N ASN A 434 33.79 -9.46 -8.25
CA ASN A 434 32.57 -10.00 -7.69
C ASN A 434 32.32 -11.46 -8.09
N LYS A 435 33.28 -12.34 -7.79
CA LYS A 435 33.17 -13.77 -8.09
C LYS A 435 32.08 -14.46 -7.26
N GLY A 436 31.36 -15.44 -7.87
CA GLY A 436 30.33 -16.24 -7.26
C GLY A 436 30.01 -17.48 -8.09
N ASP A 437 28.80 -18.01 -7.92
CA ASP A 437 28.39 -19.28 -8.54
C ASP A 437 27.52 -19.13 -9.78
N HIS A 438 27.11 -17.89 -10.13
CA HIS A 438 26.21 -17.61 -11.24
C HIS A 438 26.97 -17.47 -12.56
N SER A 439 26.40 -18.01 -13.62
CA SER A 439 26.92 -17.85 -14.98
C SER A 439 26.83 -16.40 -15.42
N PHE A 440 27.90 -15.84 -15.94
CA PHE A 440 27.91 -14.48 -16.48
C PHE A 440 27.62 -14.52 -17.98
N VAL A 441 26.51 -13.90 -18.38
CA VAL A 441 25.95 -13.96 -19.74
C VAL A 441 25.92 -12.58 -20.36
N VAL A 442 26.48 -12.46 -21.55
CA VAL A 442 26.57 -11.21 -22.29
C VAL A 442 25.72 -11.29 -23.57
N HIS A 443 24.78 -10.38 -23.71
CA HIS A 443 23.95 -10.21 -24.88
C HIS A 443 24.50 -9.11 -25.77
N ILE A 444 24.87 -9.47 -26.99
CA ILE A 444 25.41 -8.54 -27.98
C ILE A 444 24.35 -8.28 -29.04
N PRO A 445 23.94 -7.03 -29.26
CA PRO A 445 22.97 -6.70 -30.32
C PRO A 445 23.59 -6.87 -31.70
N GLY A 446 22.99 -7.69 -32.55
CA GLY A 446 23.37 -7.87 -33.94
C GLY A 446 22.80 -6.83 -34.89
N GLU A 447 23.30 -6.77 -36.12
CA GLU A 447 22.88 -5.79 -37.16
C GLU A 447 21.43 -5.96 -37.61
N ASN A 448 20.86 -7.17 -37.52
CA ASN A 448 19.51 -7.50 -37.98
C ASN A 448 18.48 -7.62 -36.82
N GLY A 449 18.75 -7.06 -35.65
CA GLY A 449 17.85 -7.16 -34.49
C GLY A 449 17.90 -8.51 -33.77
N GLN A 450 18.75 -9.44 -34.19
CA GLN A 450 19.03 -10.69 -33.47
C GLN A 450 20.12 -10.46 -32.43
N GLU A 451 19.86 -10.87 -31.17
CA GLU A 451 20.88 -10.82 -30.11
C GLU A 451 21.73 -12.10 -30.12
N ARG A 452 23.03 -11.95 -29.93
CA ARG A 452 23.91 -13.07 -29.66
C ARG A 452 24.15 -13.20 -28.17
N LYS A 453 23.77 -14.36 -27.62
CA LYS A 453 23.99 -14.71 -26.20
C LYS A 453 25.37 -15.39 -26.08
N ILE A 454 26.27 -14.84 -25.26
CA ILE A 454 27.59 -15.39 -24.97
C ILE A 454 27.65 -15.70 -23.47
N ILE A 455 27.87 -16.96 -23.13
CA ILE A 455 28.04 -17.41 -21.74
C ILE A 455 29.54 -17.50 -21.45
N SER A 456 29.97 -16.78 -20.41
CA SER A 456 31.39 -16.86 -19.99
C SER A 456 31.67 -18.23 -19.38
N LYS A 457 32.68 -18.93 -19.95
CA LYS A 457 33.16 -20.20 -19.40
C LYS A 457 34.16 -20.02 -18.26
N LYS A 458 34.76 -18.83 -18.13
CA LYS A 458 35.85 -18.56 -17.18
C LYS A 458 35.41 -17.70 -15.99
N ILE A 459 34.38 -16.88 -16.16
CA ILE A 459 33.93 -15.93 -15.15
C ILE A 459 32.57 -16.39 -14.68
N LYS A 460 32.48 -16.67 -13.39
CA LYS A 460 31.24 -16.80 -12.64
C LYS A 460 31.17 -15.66 -11.65
N VAL A 461 29.99 -15.11 -11.46
CA VAL A 461 29.76 -13.87 -10.67
C VAL A 461 28.78 -14.08 -9.52
N SER A 462 28.84 -13.20 -8.56
CA SER A 462 27.83 -13.10 -7.49
C SER A 462 26.59 -12.39 -8.02
N ASN A 463 25.44 -12.67 -7.44
CA ASN A 463 24.18 -11.95 -7.68
C ASN A 463 23.87 -10.91 -6.60
N ASN A 464 24.87 -10.48 -5.81
CA ASN A 464 24.65 -9.51 -4.76
C ASN A 464 24.20 -8.14 -5.31
N ASN A 465 23.36 -7.44 -4.56
CA ASN A 465 22.76 -6.17 -4.97
C ASN A 465 23.82 -5.11 -5.33
N GLN A 466 24.93 -5.05 -4.60
CA GLN A 466 25.98 -4.06 -4.84
C GLN A 466 26.63 -4.26 -6.22
N PHE A 467 26.91 -5.49 -6.62
CA PHE A 467 27.44 -5.81 -7.95
C PHE A 467 26.46 -5.47 -9.06
N LEU A 468 25.17 -5.80 -8.85
CA LEU A 468 24.11 -5.50 -9.83
C LEU A 468 23.89 -3.99 -10.01
N ILE A 469 23.97 -3.20 -8.94
CA ILE A 469 23.90 -1.73 -9.00
C ILE A 469 25.06 -1.20 -9.83
N LEU A 470 26.29 -1.62 -9.55
CA LEU A 470 27.46 -1.17 -10.30
C LEU A 470 27.39 -1.54 -11.80
N LEU A 471 26.87 -2.71 -12.13
CA LEU A 471 26.62 -3.09 -13.54
C LEU A 471 25.55 -2.22 -14.18
N ARG A 472 24.48 -1.89 -13.45
CA ARG A 472 23.38 -1.03 -13.91
C ARG A 472 23.85 0.41 -14.13
N ASP A 473 24.72 0.92 -13.27
CA ASP A 473 25.33 2.25 -13.41
C ASP A 473 26.17 2.35 -14.69
N LEU A 474 26.88 1.26 -15.07
CA LEU A 474 27.68 1.20 -16.28
C LEU A 474 26.85 1.02 -17.57
N LEU A 475 25.80 0.21 -17.51
CA LEU A 475 25.08 -0.27 -18.70
C LEU A 475 23.67 0.31 -18.84
N GLY A 476 23.14 0.89 -17.78
CA GLY A 476 21.74 1.28 -17.63
C GLY A 476 20.88 0.14 -17.11
N GLU A 477 19.88 0.48 -16.30
CA GLU A 477 19.02 -0.45 -15.55
C GLU A 477 18.36 -1.54 -16.40
N SER A 478 17.87 -1.20 -17.59
CA SER A 478 17.17 -2.13 -18.49
C SER A 478 18.10 -3.16 -19.15
N ASN A 479 19.40 -3.02 -18.97
CA ASN A 479 20.41 -3.84 -19.63
C ASN A 479 21.10 -4.86 -18.69
N VAL A 480 20.62 -4.97 -17.42
CA VAL A 480 21.15 -5.92 -16.43
C VAL A 480 20.00 -6.63 -15.75
N TRP A 481 19.96 -7.98 -15.84
CA TRP A 481 18.92 -8.79 -15.21
C TRP A 481 19.47 -10.16 -14.79
N ILE A 482 18.72 -10.88 -13.95
CA ILE A 482 19.06 -12.22 -13.46
C ILE A 482 18.00 -13.21 -13.96
N ASP A 483 18.43 -14.38 -14.46
CA ASP A 483 17.57 -15.48 -14.92
C ASP A 483 17.88 -16.77 -14.18
#